data_b1c0658e93d3e834d6edde2e1276aafa
#
_entry.id   b1c0658e93d3e834d6edde2e1276aafa
#
_cell.length_a   1.000
_cell.length_b   1.000
_cell.length_c   1.000
_cell.angle_alpha   90.00
_cell.angle_beta   90.00
_cell.angle_gamma   90.00
#
_symmetry.space_group_name_H-M   'P 1'
#
loop_
_entity.id
_entity.type
_entity.pdbx_description
1 polymer ?
#
loop_
_entity_poly.entity_id
_entity_poly.type
_entity_poly.pdbx_seq_one_letter_code
_entity_poly.pdbx_strand_id
1 'polypeptide(L)'
;GRVAASDVYKKNALTFTTCDPNKKETSFVMINDIHGRENIITKLLNNANYKDKDLIIFNGDMVSEFKDEQTIFNGFMKESIDLFASEKPMYYARGNHETRGEFATSFQKYFSPKEPFLYYLFRQGPVCFIMLDTGEDKPDSDIEYSGITDYDGYRTDQVEWMKELYKNEDFKQAKFKVVIAHMPPSADLNIWHGQKDVLKKFVPI
;
A
#
# COMPACT_ATOMS: atom_id res chain seq x y z
N GLY A 1 35.35 16.87 1.17
CA GLY A 1 35.52 17.04 -0.26
C GLY A 1 34.29 17.72 -0.84
N ARG A 2 34.49 18.79 -1.63
CA ARG A 2 33.38 19.42 -2.35
C ARG A 2 32.98 18.49 -3.51
N VAL A 3 31.78 17.97 -3.47
CA VAL A 3 31.18 17.35 -4.66
C VAL A 3 30.65 18.48 -5.52
N ALA A 4 31.30 18.75 -6.66
CA ALA A 4 30.73 19.62 -7.65
C ALA A 4 29.46 19.00 -8.20
N ALA A 5 28.33 19.70 -8.11
CA ALA A 5 27.11 19.26 -8.78
C ALA A 5 27.40 19.17 -10.27
N SER A 6 27.18 18.02 -10.89
CA SER A 6 27.34 17.86 -12.32
C SER A 6 26.33 18.72 -13.06
N ASP A 7 26.69 19.15 -14.27
CA ASP A 7 25.76 19.91 -15.12
C ASP A 7 24.51 19.15 -15.50
N VAL A 8 24.54 17.81 -15.39
CA VAL A 8 23.39 16.93 -15.55
C VAL A 8 22.34 17.21 -14.46
N TYR A 9 22.76 17.33 -13.20
CA TYR A 9 21.83 17.64 -12.10
C TYR A 9 21.27 19.06 -12.19
N LYS A 10 22.03 20.01 -12.74
CA LYS A 10 21.54 21.38 -12.94
C LYS A 10 20.48 21.46 -14.05
N LYS A 11 20.60 20.62 -15.09
CA LYS A 11 19.67 20.63 -16.24
C LYS A 11 18.41 19.81 -16.00
N ASN A 12 18.50 18.75 -15.19
CA ASN A 12 17.44 17.79 -14.96
C ASN A 12 17.20 17.62 -13.46
N ALA A 13 17.05 18.73 -12.73
CA ALA A 13 16.74 18.66 -11.31
C ALA A 13 15.41 17.92 -11.11
N LEU A 14 15.46 16.88 -10.29
CA LEU A 14 14.24 16.21 -9.82
C LEU A 14 13.52 17.16 -8.87
N THR A 15 12.23 17.29 -9.05
CA THR A 15 11.36 18.10 -8.20
C THR A 15 10.26 17.23 -7.64
N PHE A 16 9.82 17.51 -6.44
CA PHE A 16 8.66 16.85 -5.84
C PHE A 16 7.89 17.84 -4.98
N THR A 17 6.63 17.54 -4.76
CA THR A 17 5.79 18.33 -3.87
C THR A 17 5.53 17.52 -2.59
N THR A 18 5.85 18.10 -1.45
CA THR A 18 5.55 17.49 -0.14
C THR A 18 4.05 17.51 0.13
N CYS A 19 3.60 16.56 0.96
CA CYS A 19 2.23 16.57 1.46
C CYS A 19 1.94 17.88 2.20
N ASP A 20 0.82 18.52 1.88
CA ASP A 20 0.34 19.72 2.56
C ASP A 20 -0.85 19.36 3.47
N PRO A 21 -0.67 19.39 4.81
CA PRO A 21 -1.75 19.08 5.74
C PRO A 21 -2.87 20.14 5.74
N ASN A 22 -2.60 21.33 5.21
CA ASN A 22 -3.56 22.43 5.15
C ASN A 22 -4.38 22.45 3.85
N LYS A 23 -4.08 21.56 2.91
CA LYS A 23 -4.84 21.44 1.67
C LYS A 23 -6.30 21.12 1.97
N LYS A 24 -7.22 21.75 1.23
CA LYS A 24 -8.67 21.59 1.46
C LYS A 24 -9.29 20.41 0.73
N GLU A 25 -8.59 19.89 -0.25
CA GLU A 25 -9.00 18.78 -1.10
C GLU A 25 -7.85 17.79 -1.23
N THR A 26 -8.18 16.52 -1.41
CA THR A 26 -7.20 15.46 -1.71
C THR A 26 -7.75 14.62 -2.84
N SER A 27 -6.92 14.43 -3.86
CA SER A 27 -7.22 13.59 -5.00
C SER A 27 -6.19 12.47 -5.12
N PHE A 28 -6.63 11.25 -5.41
CA PHE A 28 -5.73 10.12 -5.56
C PHE A 28 -6.20 9.15 -6.65
N VAL A 29 -5.28 8.34 -7.12
CA VAL A 29 -5.56 7.15 -7.93
C VAL A 29 -5.20 5.93 -7.12
N MET A 30 -6.04 4.91 -7.16
CA MET A 30 -5.74 3.61 -6.59
C MET A 30 -5.84 2.55 -7.69
N ILE A 31 -4.83 1.68 -7.76
CA ILE A 31 -4.79 0.50 -8.64
C ILE A 31 -4.36 -0.73 -7.84
N ASN A 32 -4.78 -1.90 -8.26
CA ASN A 32 -4.50 -3.19 -7.64
C ASN A 32 -4.55 -4.32 -8.66
N ASP A 33 -4.17 -5.53 -8.26
CA ASP A 33 -4.29 -6.76 -9.06
C ASP A 33 -3.58 -6.68 -10.42
N ILE A 34 -2.40 -6.12 -10.45
CA ILE A 34 -1.57 -6.00 -11.66
C ILE A 34 -0.89 -7.32 -12.00
N HIS A 35 -0.43 -8.07 -10.99
CA HIS A 35 0.19 -9.38 -11.15
C HIS A 35 1.36 -9.40 -12.15
N GLY A 36 2.25 -8.40 -12.05
CA GLY A 36 3.44 -8.29 -12.92
C GLY A 36 3.14 -7.89 -14.36
N ARG A 37 1.92 -7.43 -14.65
CA ARG A 37 1.55 -6.91 -15.98
C ARG A 37 1.87 -5.42 -16.08
N GLU A 38 3.13 -5.06 -15.90
CA GLU A 38 3.60 -3.67 -15.81
C GLU A 38 3.13 -2.79 -16.98
N ASN A 39 2.98 -3.36 -18.17
CA ASN A 39 2.53 -2.65 -19.36
C ASN A 39 1.10 -2.08 -19.26
N ILE A 40 0.30 -2.51 -18.26
CA ILE A 40 -1.04 -1.97 -18.02
C ILE A 40 -1.00 -0.75 -17.11
N ILE A 41 0.01 -0.61 -16.24
CA ILE A 41 0.11 0.47 -15.25
C ILE A 41 0.02 1.83 -15.94
N THR A 42 0.80 2.06 -16.98
CA THR A 42 0.78 3.30 -17.77
C THR A 42 -0.62 3.62 -18.31
N LYS A 43 -1.32 2.62 -18.83
CA LYS A 43 -2.68 2.81 -19.38
C LYS A 43 -3.69 3.15 -18.29
N LEU A 44 -3.65 2.43 -17.16
CA LEU A 44 -4.55 2.67 -16.04
C LEU A 44 -4.35 4.06 -15.44
N LEU A 45 -3.11 4.43 -15.17
CA LEU A 45 -2.77 5.73 -14.58
C LEU A 45 -3.14 6.88 -15.52
N ASN A 46 -2.83 6.77 -16.81
CA ASN A 46 -3.21 7.80 -17.80
C ASN A 46 -4.73 7.97 -17.91
N ASN A 47 -5.49 6.86 -17.95
CA ASN A 47 -6.95 6.92 -17.99
C ASN A 47 -7.55 7.57 -16.72
N ALA A 48 -6.86 7.43 -15.59
CA ALA A 48 -7.24 8.06 -14.32
C ALA A 48 -6.74 9.51 -14.17
N ASN A 49 -6.07 10.08 -15.18
CA ASN A 49 -5.46 11.41 -15.13
C ASN A 49 -4.54 11.57 -13.90
N TYR A 50 -3.64 10.62 -13.68
CA TYR A 50 -2.78 10.58 -12.50
C TYR A 50 -1.93 11.85 -12.30
N LYS A 51 -1.61 12.57 -13.38
CA LYS A 51 -0.81 13.78 -13.32
C LYS A 51 -1.45 14.88 -12.48
N ASP A 52 -2.77 14.94 -12.47
CA ASP A 52 -3.56 15.92 -11.72
C ASP A 52 -3.88 15.45 -10.29
N LYS A 53 -3.39 14.28 -9.88
CA LYS A 53 -3.64 13.72 -8.55
C LYS A 53 -2.51 14.01 -7.59
N ASP A 54 -2.85 14.06 -6.30
CA ASP A 54 -1.89 14.35 -5.24
C ASP A 54 -0.99 13.17 -4.92
N LEU A 55 -1.54 11.95 -4.99
CA LEU A 55 -0.84 10.72 -4.63
C LEU A 55 -1.38 9.50 -5.39
N ILE A 56 -0.59 8.44 -5.39
CA ILE A 56 -0.92 7.15 -5.98
C ILE A 56 -0.93 6.09 -4.87
N ILE A 57 -1.93 5.21 -4.90
CA ILE A 57 -2.03 4.07 -3.97
C ILE A 57 -2.00 2.78 -4.77
N PHE A 58 -1.10 1.90 -4.40
CA PHE A 58 -1.11 0.50 -4.82
C PHE A 58 -1.79 -0.32 -3.72
N ASN A 59 -2.92 -0.92 -4.05
CA ASN A 59 -3.72 -1.68 -3.10
C ASN A 59 -3.54 -3.18 -3.30
N GLY A 60 -2.28 -3.63 -3.30
CA GLY A 60 -1.92 -5.04 -3.31
C GLY A 60 -1.97 -5.74 -4.66
N ASP A 61 -1.37 -6.92 -4.69
CA ASP A 61 -1.30 -7.81 -5.83
C ASP A 61 -0.70 -7.17 -7.09
N MET A 62 0.31 -6.33 -6.88
CA MET A 62 1.08 -5.75 -7.98
C MET A 62 1.98 -6.79 -8.65
N VAL A 63 2.36 -7.83 -7.92
CA VAL A 63 3.08 -9.01 -8.42
C VAL A 63 2.34 -10.28 -8.03
N SER A 64 2.61 -11.41 -8.71
CA SER A 64 2.00 -12.69 -8.36
C SER A 64 2.68 -13.39 -7.18
N GLU A 65 3.93 -13.06 -6.92
CA GLU A 65 4.72 -13.52 -5.78
C GLU A 65 6.02 -12.70 -5.68
N PHE A 66 6.59 -12.60 -4.50
CA PHE A 66 7.88 -11.95 -4.27
C PHE A 66 9.01 -12.98 -4.31
N LYS A 67 9.55 -13.29 -5.49
CA LYS A 67 10.65 -14.25 -5.65
C LYS A 67 12.00 -13.65 -5.29
N ASP A 68 12.26 -12.46 -5.80
CA ASP A 68 13.52 -11.75 -5.71
C ASP A 68 13.30 -10.23 -5.87
N GLU A 69 14.37 -9.47 -5.77
CA GLU A 69 14.34 -8.03 -5.96
C GLU A 69 13.90 -7.64 -7.38
N GLN A 70 14.30 -8.38 -8.39
CA GLN A 70 13.95 -8.08 -9.78
C GLN A 70 12.44 -8.21 -10.02
N THR A 71 11.77 -9.10 -9.31
CA THR A 71 10.32 -9.24 -9.36
C THR A 71 9.63 -7.93 -9.00
N ILE A 72 10.12 -7.21 -7.99
CA ILE A 72 9.58 -5.90 -7.59
C ILE A 72 9.84 -4.86 -8.68
N PHE A 73 11.09 -4.76 -9.13
CA PHE A 73 11.47 -3.73 -10.10
C PHE A 73 10.80 -3.94 -11.45
N ASN A 74 10.80 -5.17 -11.97
CA ASN A 74 10.20 -5.48 -13.27
C ASN A 74 8.66 -5.55 -13.20
N GLY A 75 8.09 -5.90 -12.04
CA GLY A 75 6.65 -6.02 -11.87
C GLY A 75 5.89 -4.69 -11.83
N PHE A 76 6.47 -3.65 -11.25
CA PHE A 76 5.81 -2.34 -11.15
C PHE A 76 6.72 -1.15 -10.80
N MET A 77 7.85 -1.35 -10.09
CA MET A 77 8.64 -0.22 -9.59
C MET A 77 9.28 0.59 -10.70
N LYS A 78 9.85 -0.07 -11.71
CA LYS A 78 10.50 0.60 -12.84
C LYS A 78 9.49 1.49 -13.56
N GLU A 79 8.33 0.96 -13.90
CA GLU A 79 7.26 1.72 -14.54
C GLU A 79 6.78 2.89 -13.67
N SER A 80 6.68 2.68 -12.35
CA SER A 80 6.31 3.73 -11.41
C SER A 80 7.34 4.85 -11.34
N ILE A 81 8.63 4.51 -11.34
CA ILE A 81 9.74 5.49 -11.32
C ILE A 81 9.72 6.32 -12.61
N ASP A 82 9.54 5.68 -13.74
CA ASP A 82 9.53 6.34 -15.05
C ASP A 82 8.31 7.25 -15.22
N LEU A 83 7.18 6.92 -14.58
CA LEU A 83 5.94 7.68 -14.72
C LEU A 83 5.78 8.79 -13.67
N PHE A 84 5.97 8.49 -12.39
CA PHE A 84 5.55 9.42 -11.35
C PHE A 84 6.31 9.37 -10.02
N ALA A 85 6.95 8.25 -9.66
CA ALA A 85 7.43 8.06 -8.29
C ALA A 85 8.60 8.98 -7.90
N SER A 86 9.24 9.63 -8.86
CA SER A 86 10.23 10.68 -8.62
C SER A 86 9.60 12.03 -8.20
N GLU A 87 8.31 12.24 -8.45
CA GLU A 87 7.63 13.54 -8.26
C GLU A 87 6.42 13.46 -7.31
N LYS A 88 5.76 12.30 -7.25
CA LYS A 88 4.54 12.08 -6.47
C LYS A 88 4.72 10.98 -5.43
N PRO A 89 4.14 11.14 -4.25
CA PRO A 89 4.16 10.10 -3.24
C PRO A 89 3.35 8.87 -3.69
N MET A 90 3.92 7.70 -3.41
CA MET A 90 3.31 6.40 -3.60
C MET A 90 3.12 5.73 -2.25
N TYR A 91 1.92 5.24 -2.00
CA TYR A 91 1.60 4.46 -0.81
C TYR A 91 1.18 3.05 -1.22
N TYR A 92 1.47 2.09 -0.36
CA TYR A 92 1.23 0.69 -0.66
C TYR A 92 0.49 0.01 0.49
N ALA A 93 -0.65 -0.61 0.20
CA ALA A 93 -1.28 -1.61 1.05
C ALA A 93 -0.95 -2.99 0.48
N ARG A 94 -0.36 -3.87 1.29
CA ARG A 94 0.07 -5.20 0.83
C ARG A 94 -1.13 -6.08 0.50
N GLY A 95 -1.07 -6.77 -0.64
CA GLY A 95 -2.00 -7.82 -1.00
C GLY A 95 -1.54 -9.20 -0.51
N ASN A 96 -2.34 -10.23 -0.76
CA ASN A 96 -1.99 -11.58 -0.35
C ASN A 96 -0.88 -12.18 -1.22
N HIS A 97 -0.76 -11.81 -2.48
CA HIS A 97 0.31 -12.29 -3.34
C HIS A 97 1.70 -11.76 -2.94
N GLU A 98 1.81 -10.59 -2.34
CA GLU A 98 3.06 -10.08 -1.80
C GLU A 98 3.54 -10.80 -0.54
N THR A 99 2.71 -11.66 0.05
CA THR A 99 3.13 -12.51 1.18
C THR A 99 3.81 -13.80 0.72
N ARG A 100 3.77 -14.11 -0.57
CA ARG A 100 4.26 -15.35 -1.18
C ARG A 100 5.66 -15.17 -1.78
N GLY A 101 6.42 -16.27 -1.79
CA GLY A 101 7.77 -16.31 -2.38
C GLY A 101 8.89 -16.06 -1.37
N GLU A 102 10.09 -16.45 -1.74
CA GLU A 102 11.29 -16.42 -0.87
C GLU A 102 11.67 -15.01 -0.39
N PHE A 103 11.30 -14.00 -1.18
CA PHE A 103 11.64 -12.62 -0.91
C PHE A 103 10.54 -11.83 -0.15
N ALA A 104 9.40 -12.47 0.17
CA ALA A 104 8.25 -11.83 0.80
C ALA A 104 8.59 -11.13 2.12
N THR A 105 9.47 -11.71 2.95
CA THR A 105 9.94 -11.11 4.21
C THR A 105 10.77 -9.84 4.01
N SER A 106 11.23 -9.57 2.79
CA SER A 106 11.98 -8.37 2.44
C SER A 106 11.09 -7.19 2.03
N PHE A 107 9.77 -7.37 1.97
CA PHE A 107 8.82 -6.32 1.58
C PHE A 107 9.03 -5.01 2.36
N GLN A 108 9.23 -5.09 3.68
CA GLN A 108 9.49 -3.92 4.52
C GLN A 108 10.74 -3.12 4.16
N LYS A 109 11.71 -3.71 3.47
CA LYS A 109 12.92 -2.99 3.03
C LYS A 109 12.62 -1.97 1.94
N TYR A 110 11.55 -2.19 1.18
CA TYR A 110 11.13 -1.33 0.06
C TYR A 110 9.97 -0.43 0.43
N PHE A 111 9.05 -0.95 1.24
CA PHE A 111 7.83 -0.27 1.66
C PHE A 111 7.81 -0.20 3.19
N SER A 112 8.59 0.74 3.73
CA SER A 112 8.78 0.90 5.17
C SER A 112 7.99 2.12 5.66
N PRO A 113 6.77 1.94 6.16
CA PRO A 113 6.07 3.00 6.85
C PRO A 113 6.79 3.36 8.17
N LYS A 114 6.42 4.47 8.79
CA LYS A 114 7.00 4.90 10.07
C LYS A 114 6.77 3.90 11.20
N GLU A 115 5.68 3.17 11.14
CA GLU A 115 5.33 2.12 12.10
C GLU A 115 6.15 0.85 11.81
N PRO A 116 6.42 0.02 12.82
CA PRO A 116 7.16 -1.23 12.64
C PRO A 116 6.35 -2.30 11.90
N PHE A 117 5.11 -2.01 11.52
CA PHE A 117 4.16 -2.89 10.85
C PHE A 117 3.90 -2.44 9.43
N LEU A 118 3.26 -3.28 8.62
CA LEU A 118 2.85 -2.94 7.25
C LEU A 118 1.46 -2.28 7.19
N TYR A 119 0.77 -2.15 8.31
CA TYR A 119 -0.42 -1.33 8.44
C TYR A 119 -0.04 0.01 9.11
N TYR A 120 -0.60 1.09 8.62
CA TYR A 120 -0.22 2.43 9.05
C TYR A 120 -1.30 3.45 8.69
N LEU A 121 -1.14 4.67 9.16
CA LEU A 121 -1.94 5.80 8.70
C LEU A 121 -1.05 6.96 8.25
N PHE A 122 -1.61 7.76 7.37
CA PHE A 122 -1.05 9.05 7.00
C PHE A 122 -2.17 10.03 6.66
N ARG A 123 -1.86 11.32 6.73
CA ARG A 123 -2.79 12.39 6.40
C ARG A 123 -2.33 13.19 5.19
N GLN A 124 -3.26 13.45 4.28
CA GLN A 124 -3.10 14.39 3.18
C GLN A 124 -4.31 15.34 3.18
N GLY A 125 -4.06 16.63 3.48
CA GLY A 125 -5.13 17.62 3.58
C GLY A 125 -6.25 17.20 4.54
N PRO A 126 -7.51 17.16 4.08
CA PRO A 126 -8.65 16.79 4.92
C PRO A 126 -8.85 15.28 5.12
N VAL A 127 -8.03 14.43 4.51
CA VAL A 127 -8.22 12.97 4.49
C VAL A 127 -7.13 12.30 5.31
N CYS A 128 -7.54 11.43 6.24
CA CYS A 128 -6.68 10.44 6.89
C CYS A 128 -6.89 9.10 6.19
N PHE A 129 -5.84 8.55 5.63
CA PHE A 129 -5.80 7.23 5.04
C PHE A 129 -5.34 6.22 6.08
N ILE A 130 -6.09 5.14 6.21
CA ILE A 130 -5.81 4.02 7.11
C ILE A 130 -5.50 2.83 6.21
N MET A 131 -4.23 2.49 6.13
CA MET A 131 -3.73 1.41 5.29
C MET A 131 -3.70 0.13 6.12
N LEU A 132 -4.51 -0.86 5.74
CA LEU A 132 -4.59 -2.15 6.41
C LEU A 132 -3.89 -3.23 5.58
N ASP A 133 -3.30 -4.17 6.28
CA ASP A 133 -2.68 -5.35 5.69
C ASP A 133 -3.54 -6.58 5.98
N THR A 134 -4.24 -7.05 4.98
CA THR A 134 -5.20 -8.14 5.14
C THR A 134 -4.56 -9.53 5.21
N GLY A 135 -3.25 -9.65 4.91
CA GLY A 135 -2.55 -10.93 4.89
C GLY A 135 -3.08 -11.88 3.81
N GLU A 136 -3.09 -13.16 4.09
CA GLU A 136 -3.50 -14.23 3.17
C GLU A 136 -4.99 -14.55 3.25
N ASP A 137 -5.49 -15.18 2.19
CA ASP A 137 -6.90 -15.50 1.97
C ASP A 137 -7.36 -16.81 2.63
N LYS A 138 -6.45 -17.78 2.87
CA LYS A 138 -6.75 -19.06 3.52
C LYS A 138 -6.52 -18.97 5.03
N PRO A 139 -7.06 -19.93 5.83
CA PRO A 139 -6.75 -19.98 7.25
C PRO A 139 -5.29 -20.38 7.50
N ASP A 140 -4.72 -19.95 8.63
CA ASP A 140 -3.35 -20.29 9.00
C ASP A 140 -3.08 -21.80 9.12
N SER A 141 -4.15 -22.58 9.32
CA SER A 141 -4.09 -24.05 9.34
C SER A 141 -4.03 -24.70 7.96
N ASP A 142 -4.08 -23.91 6.86
CA ASP A 142 -4.00 -24.45 5.51
C ASP A 142 -2.63 -25.10 5.27
N ILE A 143 -2.65 -26.26 4.60
CA ILE A 143 -1.43 -27.05 4.34
C ILE A 143 -0.40 -26.28 3.50
N GLU A 144 -0.85 -25.36 2.67
CA GLU A 144 0.04 -24.52 1.83
C GLU A 144 0.97 -23.63 2.67
N TYR A 145 0.56 -23.27 3.88
CA TYR A 145 1.35 -22.42 4.77
C TYR A 145 2.28 -23.19 5.70
N SER A 146 2.23 -24.52 5.69
CA SER A 146 3.14 -25.39 6.46
C SER A 146 3.23 -25.04 7.95
N GLY A 147 2.19 -24.40 8.51
CA GLY A 147 2.13 -24.00 9.92
C GLY A 147 3.08 -22.86 10.32
N ILE A 148 3.56 -22.06 9.37
CA ILE A 148 4.50 -20.96 9.64
C ILE A 148 3.86 -19.55 9.55
N THR A 149 2.55 -19.48 9.33
CA THR A 149 1.81 -18.22 9.26
C THR A 149 0.98 -17.96 10.50
N ASP A 150 0.71 -16.70 10.77
CA ASP A 150 -0.18 -16.21 11.82
C ASP A 150 -0.96 -14.96 11.33
N TYR A 151 -1.60 -15.08 10.17
CA TYR A 151 -2.38 -13.97 9.61
C TYR A 151 -3.66 -13.68 10.38
N ASP A 152 -4.26 -14.70 10.98
CA ASP A 152 -5.44 -14.54 11.84
C ASP A 152 -5.09 -13.74 13.11
N GLY A 153 -3.93 -14.03 13.74
CA GLY A 153 -3.38 -13.26 14.83
C GLY A 153 -3.02 -11.83 14.40
N TYR A 154 -2.31 -11.70 13.29
CA TYR A 154 -1.90 -10.42 12.72
C TYR A 154 -3.09 -9.48 12.44
N ARG A 155 -4.22 -9.99 11.93
CA ARG A 155 -5.45 -9.21 11.79
C ARG A 155 -6.04 -8.81 13.14
N THR A 156 -5.89 -9.63 14.16
CA THR A 156 -6.32 -9.28 15.54
C THR A 156 -5.47 -8.15 16.12
N ASP A 157 -4.17 -8.17 15.91
CA ASP A 157 -3.26 -7.09 16.34
C ASP A 157 -3.61 -5.76 15.66
N GLN A 158 -4.01 -5.79 14.40
CA GLN A 158 -4.48 -4.59 13.70
C GLN A 158 -5.78 -4.03 14.30
N VAL A 159 -6.67 -4.88 14.78
CA VAL A 159 -7.88 -4.43 15.51
C VAL A 159 -7.49 -3.63 16.76
N GLU A 160 -6.54 -4.11 17.55
CA GLU A 160 -6.09 -3.38 18.75
C GLU A 160 -5.44 -2.05 18.36
N TRP A 161 -4.63 -2.03 17.31
CA TRP A 161 -4.07 -0.79 16.77
C TRP A 161 -5.17 0.17 16.29
N MET A 162 -6.17 -0.31 15.54
CA MET A 162 -7.28 0.53 15.06
C MET A 162 -8.08 1.16 16.20
N LYS A 163 -8.30 0.44 17.29
CA LYS A 163 -8.97 0.97 18.49
C LYS A 163 -8.23 2.18 19.11
N GLU A 164 -6.93 2.29 18.89
CA GLU A 164 -6.10 3.37 19.40
C GLU A 164 -6.00 4.58 18.45
N LEU A 165 -6.51 4.48 17.22
CA LEU A 165 -6.40 5.56 16.21
C LEU A 165 -7.02 6.87 16.65
N TYR A 166 -8.05 6.84 17.51
CA TYR A 166 -8.66 8.05 18.05
C TYR A 166 -7.69 8.91 18.86
N LYS A 167 -6.54 8.36 19.31
CA LYS A 167 -5.48 9.09 20.00
C LYS A 167 -4.54 9.83 19.05
N ASN A 168 -4.52 9.43 17.79
CA ASN A 168 -3.63 10.01 16.78
C ASN A 168 -4.16 11.36 16.27
N GLU A 169 -3.29 12.37 16.23
CA GLU A 169 -3.68 13.73 15.84
C GLU A 169 -4.12 13.83 14.36
N ASP A 170 -3.46 13.13 13.45
CA ASP A 170 -3.85 13.11 12.04
C ASP A 170 -5.23 12.48 11.85
N PHE A 171 -5.55 11.44 12.62
CA PHE A 171 -6.86 10.83 12.62
C PHE A 171 -7.93 11.79 13.15
N LYS A 172 -7.68 12.45 14.29
CA LYS A 172 -8.63 13.40 14.90
C LYS A 172 -8.94 14.58 14.00
N GLN A 173 -7.91 15.19 13.42
CA GLN A 173 -8.02 16.42 12.66
C GLN A 173 -8.56 16.21 11.24
N ALA A 174 -8.48 15.00 10.70
CA ALA A 174 -8.98 14.70 9.38
C ALA A 174 -10.51 14.77 9.32
N LYS A 175 -11.03 15.46 8.32
CA LYS A 175 -12.48 15.52 8.04
C LYS A 175 -13.03 14.19 7.53
N PHE A 176 -12.24 13.49 6.73
CA PHE A 176 -12.60 12.21 6.14
C PHE A 176 -11.60 11.14 6.57
N LYS A 177 -12.08 9.93 6.80
CA LYS A 177 -11.29 8.73 7.04
C LYS A 177 -11.54 7.78 5.87
N VAL A 178 -10.47 7.35 5.23
CA VAL A 178 -10.52 6.41 4.11
C VAL A 178 -9.72 5.19 4.51
N VAL A 179 -10.38 4.05 4.57
CA VAL A 179 -9.75 2.75 4.86
C VAL A 179 -9.39 2.09 3.54
N ILE A 180 -8.15 1.67 3.42
CA ILE A 180 -7.62 0.93 2.27
C ILE A 180 -7.24 -0.47 2.77
N ALA A 181 -7.83 -1.47 2.14
CA ALA A 181 -7.59 -2.88 2.42
C ALA A 181 -7.65 -3.65 1.10
N HIS A 182 -6.70 -4.56 0.88
CA HIS A 182 -6.67 -5.33 -0.38
C HIS A 182 -7.86 -6.29 -0.45
N MET A 183 -8.04 -7.15 0.54
CA MET A 183 -9.21 -8.02 0.59
C MET A 183 -10.42 -7.25 1.11
N PRO A 184 -11.49 -7.09 0.31
CA PRO A 184 -12.69 -6.40 0.75
C PRO A 184 -13.45 -7.21 1.79
N PRO A 185 -14.08 -6.57 2.79
CA PRO A 185 -15.02 -7.25 3.66
C PRO A 185 -16.24 -7.69 2.83
N SER A 186 -16.55 -8.97 2.83
CA SER A 186 -17.68 -9.51 2.11
C SER A 186 -18.49 -10.48 2.97
N ALA A 187 -19.80 -10.38 2.88
CA ALA A 187 -20.74 -11.30 3.55
C ALA A 187 -21.13 -12.50 2.67
N ASP A 188 -20.57 -12.65 1.48
CA ASP A 188 -20.85 -13.80 0.63
C ASP A 188 -20.35 -15.09 1.30
N LEU A 189 -21.18 -16.10 1.29
CA LEU A 189 -20.89 -17.40 1.92
C LEU A 189 -19.77 -18.17 1.21
N ASN A 190 -19.51 -17.88 -0.06
CA ASN A 190 -18.52 -18.57 -0.90
C ASN A 190 -17.15 -17.87 -0.95
N ILE A 191 -16.93 -16.90 -0.09
CA ILE A 191 -15.64 -16.19 -0.03
C ILE A 191 -14.61 -16.92 0.82
N TRP A 192 -13.36 -16.54 0.60
CA TRP A 192 -12.20 -17.04 1.33
C TRP A 192 -12.22 -16.68 2.82
N HIS A 193 -11.50 -17.46 3.62
CA HIS A 193 -11.38 -17.27 5.07
C HIS A 193 -10.91 -15.86 5.44
N GLY A 194 -9.86 -15.34 4.77
CA GLY A 194 -9.31 -14.03 5.05
C GLY A 194 -10.34 -12.90 4.89
N GLN A 195 -11.19 -12.95 3.85
CA GLN A 195 -12.26 -11.96 3.66
C GLN A 195 -13.32 -12.02 4.77
N LYS A 196 -13.68 -13.24 5.22
CA LYS A 196 -14.60 -13.42 6.35
C LYS A 196 -14.02 -12.87 7.64
N ASP A 197 -12.72 -13.08 7.86
CA ASP A 197 -12.03 -12.62 9.04
C ASP A 197 -11.90 -11.08 9.04
N VAL A 198 -11.58 -10.47 7.87
CA VAL A 198 -11.61 -9.02 7.66
C VAL A 198 -12.99 -8.44 7.98
N LEU A 199 -14.08 -9.05 7.45
CA LEU A 199 -15.43 -8.63 7.75
C LEU A 199 -15.72 -8.68 9.25
N LYS A 200 -15.37 -9.80 9.89
CA LYS A 200 -15.63 -10.03 11.32
C LYS A 200 -14.83 -9.10 12.23
N LYS A 201 -13.58 -8.86 11.89
CA LYS A 201 -12.63 -8.15 12.77
C LYS A 201 -12.56 -6.65 12.51
N PHE A 202 -12.50 -6.22 11.24
CA PHE A 202 -12.24 -4.82 10.91
C PHE A 202 -13.51 -3.97 10.82
N VAL A 203 -14.61 -4.52 10.29
CA VAL A 203 -15.83 -3.73 10.05
C VAL A 203 -16.50 -3.23 11.34
N PRO A 204 -16.45 -3.93 12.49
CA PRO A 204 -17.05 -3.44 13.72
C PRO A 204 -16.30 -2.29 14.41
N ILE A 205 -15.07 -1.99 13.99
CA ILE A 205 -14.20 -0.96 14.60
C ILE A 205 -14.41 0.39 13.94
#